data_fda91ae778e381dad1c07c669bd5e234
#
_entry.id   fda91ae778e381dad1c07c669bd5e234
#
_cell.length_a   1.000
_cell.length_b   1.000
_cell.length_c   1.000
_cell.angle_alpha   90.00
_cell.angle_beta   90.00
_cell.angle_gamma   90.00
#
_symmetry.space_group_name_H-M   'P 1'
#
loop_
_entity.id
_entity.type
_entity.pdbx_description
1 polymer ?
#
loop_
_entity_poly.entity_id
_entity_poly.type
_entity_poly.pdbx_seq_one_letter_code
_entity_poly.pdbx_strand_id
1 'polypeptide(L)'
;TPHDFSLYKLGTLQRRIERRMAMAGIESGAGYLQVLREDSGERELLAKDLLINVTHFFRDTAAFDLLGEKIIPELVQRQTLDRPLRIWVPGCSTGEEAYSISMLFLEQIAAAKRNIKLQVFASDIDADCVAFARNGIYPESIEADVTPTRLARFFTKEDHSYQVVRELRE
;
A
#
# COMPACT_ATOMS: atom_id res chain seq x y z
N THR A 1 -13.15 1.43 -18.77
CA THR A 1 -12.75 1.70 -17.39
C THR A 1 -12.36 3.16 -17.24
N PRO A 2 -12.49 3.78 -16.08
CA PRO A 2 -12.06 5.16 -15.86
C PRO A 2 -10.53 5.32 -15.81
N HIS A 3 -9.76 4.22 -15.83
CA HIS A 3 -8.32 4.22 -15.72
C HIS A 3 -7.64 4.19 -17.09
N ASP A 4 -6.62 5.04 -17.28
CA ASP A 4 -5.78 5.06 -18.48
C ASP A 4 -4.52 4.22 -18.24
N PHE A 5 -4.42 3.10 -18.94
CA PHE A 5 -3.29 2.20 -18.89
C PHE A 5 -2.24 2.44 -19.98
N SER A 6 -2.38 3.50 -20.80
CA SER A 6 -1.48 3.77 -21.93
C SER A 6 -0.03 4.02 -21.52
N LEU A 7 0.20 4.46 -20.30
CA LEU A 7 1.54 4.72 -19.74
C LEU A 7 2.19 3.50 -19.07
N TYR A 8 1.48 2.37 -19.02
CA TYR A 8 2.03 1.14 -18.44
C TYR A 8 3.03 0.48 -19.39
N LYS A 9 4.04 -0.21 -18.84
CA LYS A 9 5.01 -0.97 -19.62
C LYS A 9 4.30 -2.08 -20.40
N LEU A 10 4.48 -2.12 -21.72
CA LEU A 10 3.81 -3.08 -22.62
C LEU A 10 3.96 -4.53 -22.15
N GLY A 11 5.15 -4.97 -21.73
CA GLY A 11 5.36 -6.33 -21.22
C GLY A 11 4.56 -6.66 -19.95
N THR A 12 4.25 -5.66 -19.11
CA THR A 12 3.38 -5.84 -17.94
C THR A 12 1.94 -6.03 -18.38
N LEU A 13 1.45 -5.18 -19.29
CA LEU A 13 0.10 -5.30 -19.85
C LEU A 13 -0.09 -6.65 -20.56
N GLN A 14 0.87 -7.01 -21.43
CA GLN A 14 0.81 -8.26 -22.19
C GLN A 14 0.69 -9.47 -21.27
N ARG A 15 1.56 -9.62 -20.27
CA ARG A 15 1.53 -10.75 -19.33
C ARG A 15 0.19 -10.84 -18.56
N ARG A 16 -0.41 -9.70 -18.21
CA ARG A 16 -1.69 -9.67 -17.49
C ARG A 16 -2.86 -10.05 -18.42
N ILE A 17 -2.83 -9.54 -19.66
CA ILE A 17 -3.82 -9.89 -20.70
C ILE A 17 -3.74 -11.40 -21.02
N GLU A 18 -2.54 -11.93 -21.24
CA GLU A 18 -2.33 -13.36 -21.52
C GLU A 18 -2.84 -14.25 -20.37
N ARG A 19 -2.59 -13.82 -19.13
CA ARG A 19 -3.13 -14.51 -17.94
C ARG A 19 -4.66 -14.53 -17.95
N ARG A 20 -5.32 -13.41 -18.23
CA ARG A 20 -6.78 -13.33 -18.28
C ARG A 20 -7.35 -14.17 -19.43
N MET A 21 -6.72 -14.12 -20.60
CA MET A 21 -7.07 -14.95 -21.75
C MET A 21 -7.04 -16.44 -21.38
N ALA A 22 -5.97 -16.89 -20.71
CA ALA A 22 -5.84 -18.28 -20.24
C ALA A 22 -6.95 -18.66 -19.25
N MET A 23 -7.27 -17.77 -18.29
CA MET A 23 -8.36 -18.00 -17.32
C MET A 23 -9.74 -18.05 -17.98
N ALA A 24 -9.96 -17.26 -19.06
CA ALA A 24 -11.19 -17.26 -19.84
C ALA A 24 -11.24 -18.38 -20.90
N GLY A 25 -10.18 -19.16 -21.07
CA GLY A 25 -10.09 -20.23 -22.09
C GLY A 25 -10.03 -19.71 -23.53
N ILE A 26 -9.48 -18.51 -23.75
CA ILE A 26 -9.42 -17.85 -25.04
C ILE A 26 -7.98 -17.80 -25.55
N GLU A 27 -7.70 -18.39 -26.70
CA GLU A 27 -6.35 -18.51 -27.26
C GLU A 27 -5.95 -17.32 -28.14
N SER A 28 -6.91 -16.57 -28.70
CA SER A 28 -6.61 -15.49 -29.61
C SER A 28 -6.90 -14.11 -29.04
N GLY A 29 -5.96 -13.16 -29.24
CA GLY A 29 -6.15 -11.76 -28.81
C GLY A 29 -7.38 -11.09 -29.49
N ALA A 30 -7.69 -11.46 -30.73
CA ALA A 30 -8.88 -10.95 -31.42
C ALA A 30 -10.18 -11.45 -30.76
N GLY A 31 -10.21 -12.74 -30.38
CA GLY A 31 -11.33 -13.33 -29.63
C GLY A 31 -11.49 -12.67 -28.27
N TYR A 32 -10.39 -12.45 -27.55
CA TYR A 32 -10.44 -11.77 -26.26
C TYR A 32 -10.90 -10.31 -26.36
N LEU A 33 -10.47 -9.59 -27.40
CA LEU A 33 -10.96 -8.24 -27.67
C LEU A 33 -12.47 -8.20 -27.90
N GLN A 34 -13.04 -9.22 -28.57
CA GLN A 34 -14.49 -9.34 -28.75
C GLN A 34 -15.19 -9.53 -27.40
N VAL A 35 -14.69 -10.44 -26.54
CA VAL A 35 -15.23 -10.61 -25.18
C VAL A 35 -15.17 -9.32 -24.38
N LEU A 36 -14.06 -8.60 -24.43
CA LEU A 36 -13.93 -7.32 -23.73
C LEU A 36 -14.91 -6.24 -24.25
N ARG A 37 -15.37 -6.33 -25.50
CA ARG A 37 -16.39 -5.40 -26.04
C ARG A 37 -17.80 -5.73 -25.53
N GLU A 38 -18.09 -7.00 -25.33
CA GLU A 38 -19.43 -7.51 -25.03
C GLU A 38 -19.68 -7.70 -23.54
N ASP A 39 -18.62 -8.09 -22.78
CA ASP A 39 -18.70 -8.40 -21.36
C ASP A 39 -18.07 -7.29 -20.49
N SER A 40 -18.91 -6.58 -19.75
CA SER A 40 -18.45 -5.56 -18.77
C SER A 40 -17.75 -6.18 -17.57
N GLY A 41 -18.16 -7.39 -17.17
CA GLY A 41 -17.55 -8.09 -16.04
C GLY A 41 -16.08 -8.46 -16.31
N GLU A 42 -15.81 -8.99 -17.53
CA GLU A 42 -14.44 -9.30 -17.93
C GLU A 42 -13.58 -8.03 -18.06
N ARG A 43 -14.16 -6.90 -18.53
CA ARG A 43 -13.43 -5.62 -18.51
C ARG A 43 -13.04 -5.16 -17.11
N GLU A 44 -13.92 -5.34 -16.12
CA GLU A 44 -13.63 -4.99 -14.73
C GLU A 44 -12.56 -5.91 -14.14
N LEU A 45 -12.63 -7.21 -14.41
CA LEU A 45 -11.64 -8.18 -13.96
C LEU A 45 -10.26 -7.91 -14.57
N LEU A 46 -10.21 -7.60 -15.89
CA LEU A 46 -8.94 -7.21 -16.52
C LEU A 46 -8.41 -5.91 -15.93
N ALA A 47 -9.26 -4.92 -15.70
CA ALA A 47 -8.84 -3.65 -15.10
C ALA A 47 -8.23 -3.89 -13.70
N LYS A 48 -8.85 -4.71 -12.87
CA LYS A 48 -8.30 -5.11 -11.56
C LYS A 48 -6.96 -5.84 -11.68
N ASP A 49 -6.85 -6.80 -12.62
CA ASP A 49 -5.59 -7.51 -12.86
C ASP A 49 -4.46 -6.58 -13.37
N LEU A 50 -4.79 -5.50 -14.05
CA LEU A 50 -3.82 -4.50 -14.52
C LEU A 50 -3.31 -3.58 -13.40
N LEU A 51 -4.10 -3.38 -12.33
CA LEU A 51 -3.65 -2.67 -11.15
C LEU A 51 -2.64 -3.55 -10.40
N ILE A 52 -1.39 -3.05 -10.27
CA ILE A 52 -0.30 -3.84 -9.69
C ILE A 52 -0.23 -3.54 -8.19
N ASN A 53 -0.73 -4.48 -7.37
CA ASN A 53 -0.80 -4.35 -5.92
C ASN A 53 0.32 -5.14 -5.20
N VAL A 54 1.55 -5.16 -5.78
CA VAL A 54 2.69 -5.82 -5.13
C VAL A 54 3.33 -4.86 -4.15
N THR A 55 3.07 -5.07 -2.87
CA THR A 55 3.61 -4.26 -1.77
C THR A 55 3.92 -5.16 -0.58
N HIS A 56 4.80 -4.72 0.30
CA HIS A 56 5.08 -5.29 1.61
C HIS A 56 5.65 -4.22 2.54
N PHE A 57 5.65 -4.47 3.85
CA PHE A 57 6.19 -3.52 4.83
C PHE A 57 7.68 -3.26 4.57
N PHE A 58 8.08 -1.99 4.67
CA PHE A 58 9.48 -1.54 4.49
C PHE A 58 10.16 -2.05 3.22
N ARG A 59 9.39 -2.17 2.12
CA ARG A 59 9.76 -2.82 0.86
C ARG A 59 11.10 -2.36 0.28
N ASP A 60 11.42 -1.11 0.42
CA ASP A 60 12.68 -0.52 -0.09
C ASP A 60 13.53 -0.11 1.11
N THR A 61 14.18 -1.11 1.73
CA THR A 61 14.89 -0.95 3.01
C THR A 61 15.81 0.25 3.00
N ALA A 62 16.61 0.43 1.93
CA ALA A 62 17.54 1.56 1.83
C ALA A 62 16.82 2.92 1.82
N ALA A 63 15.65 3.01 1.18
CA ALA A 63 14.83 4.24 1.21
C ALA A 63 14.22 4.48 2.59
N PHE A 64 13.71 3.44 3.23
CA PHE A 64 13.16 3.53 4.58
C PHE A 64 14.22 3.85 5.63
N ASP A 65 15.44 3.33 5.51
CA ASP A 65 16.59 3.67 6.37
C ASP A 65 16.94 5.16 6.20
N LEU A 66 17.04 5.65 4.96
CA LEU A 66 17.29 7.08 4.70
C LEU A 66 16.18 7.97 5.28
N LEU A 67 14.92 7.57 5.12
CA LEU A 67 13.78 8.28 5.72
C LEU A 67 13.89 8.32 7.24
N GLY A 68 14.10 7.17 7.87
CA GLY A 68 14.16 7.04 9.33
C GLY A 68 15.35 7.72 9.98
N GLU A 69 16.53 7.68 9.35
CA GLU A 69 17.77 8.20 9.92
C GLU A 69 18.00 9.68 9.64
N LYS A 70 17.51 10.21 8.51
CA LYS A 70 17.82 11.59 8.09
C LYS A 70 16.59 12.46 7.90
N ILE A 71 15.67 12.04 7.02
CA ILE A 71 14.58 12.93 6.57
C ILE A 71 13.57 13.17 7.68
N ILE A 72 13.06 12.10 8.29
CA ILE A 72 12.01 12.19 9.31
C ILE A 72 12.50 12.92 10.58
N PRO A 73 13.70 12.65 11.12
CA PRO A 73 14.22 13.42 12.24
C PRO A 73 14.28 14.93 11.98
N GLU A 74 14.72 15.34 10.78
CA GLU A 74 14.73 16.77 10.42
C GLU A 74 13.33 17.38 10.34
N LEU A 75 12.38 16.66 9.74
CA LEU A 75 10.99 17.11 9.65
C LEU A 75 10.36 17.23 11.05
N VAL A 76 10.57 16.25 11.91
CA VAL A 76 10.10 16.27 13.29
C VAL A 76 10.72 17.43 14.07
N GLN A 77 12.01 17.72 13.90
CA GLN A 77 12.70 18.82 14.57
C GLN A 77 12.15 20.21 14.14
N ARG A 78 11.88 20.40 12.85
CA ARG A 78 11.41 21.66 12.27
C ARG A 78 9.91 21.90 12.48
N GLN A 79 9.14 20.85 12.79
CA GLN A 79 7.69 20.97 12.95
C GLN A 79 7.32 21.82 14.13
N THR A 80 6.35 22.72 13.95
CA THR A 80 5.76 23.51 15.04
C THR A 80 4.70 22.70 15.79
N LEU A 81 4.42 23.05 17.06
CA LEU A 81 3.45 22.30 17.87
C LEU A 81 1.99 22.73 17.64
N ASP A 82 1.77 23.85 16.99
CA ASP A 82 0.46 24.42 16.69
C ASP A 82 -0.24 23.80 15.49
N ARG A 83 0.50 23.03 14.67
CA ARG A 83 -0.02 22.38 13.48
C ARG A 83 0.34 20.90 13.43
N PRO A 84 -0.56 20.03 12.92
CA PRO A 84 -0.23 18.64 12.70
C PRO A 84 0.83 18.50 11.58
N LEU A 85 1.70 17.53 11.72
CA LEU A 85 2.55 17.07 10.63
C LEU A 85 1.70 16.23 9.68
N ARG A 86 1.60 16.65 8.43
CA ARG A 86 0.72 16.02 7.44
C ARG A 86 1.54 15.34 6.36
N ILE A 87 1.20 14.09 6.08
CA ILE A 87 1.87 13.25 5.08
C ILE A 87 0.81 12.72 4.13
N TRP A 88 1.15 12.66 2.86
CA TRP A 88 0.32 12.01 1.86
C TRP A 88 1.11 10.90 1.17
N VAL A 89 0.54 9.70 1.14
CA VAL A 89 1.07 8.49 0.51
C VAL A 89 0.14 8.13 -0.65
N PRO A 90 0.45 8.57 -1.87
CA PRO A 90 -0.30 8.18 -3.06
C PRO A 90 0.09 6.76 -3.53
N GLY A 91 -0.88 5.99 -4.05
CA GLY A 91 -0.64 4.61 -4.49
C GLY A 91 -0.36 3.67 -3.32
N CYS A 92 -1.10 3.82 -2.21
CA CYS A 92 -0.82 3.09 -0.97
C CYS A 92 -1.13 1.59 -1.04
N SER A 93 -1.75 1.11 -2.11
CA SER A 93 -2.16 -0.30 -2.26
C SER A 93 -2.87 -0.82 -1.00
N THR A 94 -2.46 -1.94 -0.46
CA THR A 94 -3.00 -2.55 0.75
C THR A 94 -2.51 -1.93 2.07
N GLY A 95 -1.78 -0.80 2.00
CA GLY A 95 -1.49 0.07 3.14
C GLY A 95 -0.13 -0.10 3.79
N GLU A 96 0.66 -1.11 3.41
CA GLU A 96 1.94 -1.43 4.04
C GLU A 96 2.93 -0.26 4.03
N GLU A 97 2.99 0.49 2.91
CA GLU A 97 3.87 1.67 2.82
C GLU A 97 3.39 2.79 3.74
N ALA A 98 2.08 3.07 3.74
CA ALA A 98 1.51 4.11 4.58
C ALA A 98 1.73 3.82 6.08
N TYR A 99 1.55 2.58 6.49
CA TYR A 99 1.81 2.17 7.88
C TYR A 99 3.30 2.16 8.20
N SER A 100 4.17 1.72 7.27
CA SER A 100 5.63 1.76 7.48
C SER A 100 6.12 3.20 7.71
N ILE A 101 5.66 4.14 6.90
CA ILE A 101 5.97 5.57 7.08
C ILE A 101 5.42 6.08 8.40
N SER A 102 4.18 5.74 8.74
CA SER A 102 3.54 6.16 10.00
C SER A 102 4.30 5.68 11.22
N MET A 103 4.74 4.41 11.23
CA MET A 103 5.56 3.84 12.31
C MET A 103 6.86 4.62 12.49
N LEU A 104 7.60 4.92 11.40
CA LEU A 104 8.84 5.70 11.48
C LEU A 104 8.61 7.10 12.08
N PHE A 105 7.54 7.78 11.66
CA PHE A 105 7.24 9.10 12.23
C PHE A 105 6.89 9.03 13.72
N LEU A 106 6.07 8.08 14.14
CA LEU A 106 5.72 7.91 15.55
C LEU A 106 6.94 7.51 16.42
N GLU A 107 7.85 6.71 15.88
CA GLU A 107 9.12 6.37 16.53
C GLU A 107 9.97 7.63 16.75
N GLN A 108 10.12 8.48 15.73
CA GLN A 108 10.93 9.68 15.79
C GLN A 108 10.29 10.80 16.64
N ILE A 109 8.97 10.95 16.59
CA ILE A 109 8.24 11.89 17.46
C ILE A 109 8.43 11.51 18.94
N ALA A 110 8.33 10.21 19.25
CA ALA A 110 8.55 9.68 20.59
C ALA A 110 10.01 9.87 21.03
N ALA A 111 11.00 9.57 20.18
CA ALA A 111 12.42 9.73 20.46
C ALA A 111 12.77 11.21 20.71
N ALA A 112 12.17 12.14 19.95
CA ALA A 112 12.35 13.58 20.14
C ALA A 112 11.61 14.13 21.38
N LYS A 113 10.77 13.34 22.03
CA LYS A 113 9.91 13.72 23.17
C LYS A 113 9.05 14.95 22.86
N ARG A 114 8.57 15.04 21.63
CA ARG A 114 7.73 16.16 21.14
C ARG A 114 6.27 15.72 21.05
N ASN A 115 5.35 16.61 21.43
CA ASN A 115 3.91 16.38 21.31
C ASN A 115 3.40 16.90 19.95
N ILE A 116 3.80 16.22 18.87
CA ILE A 116 3.40 16.55 17.49
C ILE A 116 2.26 15.62 17.09
N LYS A 117 1.15 16.21 16.61
CA LYS A 117 0.07 15.45 15.99
C LYS A 117 0.49 15.02 14.59
N LEU A 118 0.40 13.72 14.29
CA LEU A 118 0.65 13.16 12.98
C LEU A 118 -0.69 12.92 12.26
N GLN A 119 -0.77 13.31 10.98
CA GLN A 119 -1.89 12.98 10.10
C GLN A 119 -1.34 12.39 8.81
N VAL A 120 -1.67 11.14 8.54
CA VAL A 120 -1.27 10.44 7.31
C VAL A 120 -2.51 10.23 6.43
N PHE A 121 -2.41 10.68 5.19
CA PHE A 121 -3.42 10.47 4.17
C PHE A 121 -2.88 9.44 3.18
N ALA A 122 -3.59 8.35 3.00
CA ALA A 122 -3.24 7.32 2.05
C ALA A 122 -4.34 7.21 0.99
N SER A 123 -3.97 7.13 -0.27
CA SER A 123 -4.91 7.01 -1.37
C SER A 123 -4.43 6.00 -2.41
N ASP A 124 -5.37 5.29 -3.00
CA ASP A 124 -5.15 4.39 -4.11
C ASP A 124 -6.34 4.46 -5.08
N ILE A 125 -6.11 4.10 -6.34
CA ILE A 125 -7.18 3.99 -7.35
C ILE A 125 -7.98 2.69 -7.18
N ASP A 126 -7.42 1.69 -6.49
CA ASP A 126 -8.08 0.44 -6.17
C ASP A 126 -8.82 0.56 -4.83
N ALA A 127 -10.14 0.66 -4.90
CA ALA A 127 -11.00 0.78 -3.73
C ALA A 127 -10.94 -0.44 -2.81
N ASP A 128 -10.72 -1.64 -3.37
CA ASP A 128 -10.61 -2.89 -2.59
C ASP A 128 -9.31 -2.85 -1.76
N CYS A 129 -8.22 -2.35 -2.35
CA CYS A 129 -6.96 -2.14 -1.63
C CYS A 129 -7.10 -1.12 -0.50
N VAL A 130 -7.79 -0.01 -0.74
CA VAL A 130 -8.05 1.00 0.30
C VAL A 130 -8.91 0.42 1.43
N ALA A 131 -9.92 -0.40 1.10
CA ALA A 131 -10.74 -1.08 2.10
C ALA A 131 -9.90 -2.06 2.94
N PHE A 132 -9.00 -2.82 2.30
CA PHE A 132 -8.06 -3.71 2.98
C PHE A 132 -7.13 -2.93 3.93
N ALA A 133 -6.53 -1.85 3.42
CA ALA A 133 -5.67 -0.97 4.22
C ALA A 133 -6.39 -0.42 5.46
N ARG A 134 -7.65 0.00 5.32
CA ARG A 134 -8.46 0.50 6.46
C ARG A 134 -8.74 -0.57 7.52
N ASN A 135 -8.93 -1.82 7.11
CA ASN A 135 -9.09 -2.93 8.05
C ASN A 135 -7.79 -3.19 8.82
N GLY A 136 -6.65 -3.01 8.17
CA GLY A 136 -5.32 -3.13 8.76
C GLY A 136 -5.03 -4.51 9.33
N ILE A 137 -5.56 -5.57 8.69
CA ILE A 137 -5.34 -6.97 9.11
C ILE A 137 -4.41 -7.62 8.09
N TYR A 138 -3.28 -8.12 8.56
CA TYR A 138 -2.22 -8.70 7.73
C TYR A 138 -1.91 -10.13 8.19
N PRO A 139 -1.48 -11.00 7.27
CA PRO A 139 -1.11 -12.37 7.61
C PRO A 139 0.17 -12.41 8.47
N GLU A 140 0.38 -13.50 9.19
CA GLU A 140 1.57 -13.73 10.03
C GLU A 140 2.90 -13.59 9.28
N SER A 141 2.89 -13.77 7.96
CA SER A 141 4.08 -13.60 7.11
C SER A 141 4.74 -12.21 7.18
N ILE A 142 4.04 -11.17 7.67
CA ILE A 142 4.64 -9.84 7.88
C ILE A 142 5.78 -9.84 8.91
N GLU A 143 5.92 -10.91 9.71
CA GLU A 143 7.05 -11.10 10.64
C GLU A 143 8.41 -11.10 9.91
N ALA A 144 8.42 -11.40 8.61
CA ALA A 144 9.64 -11.32 7.79
C ALA A 144 10.08 -9.88 7.48
N ASP A 145 9.12 -8.94 7.45
CA ASP A 145 9.33 -7.55 7.01
C ASP A 145 9.33 -6.56 8.17
N VAL A 146 8.62 -6.89 9.27
CA VAL A 146 8.42 -6.02 10.43
C VAL A 146 9.18 -6.55 11.63
N THR A 147 10.03 -5.71 12.23
CA THR A 147 10.82 -6.13 13.39
C THR A 147 9.93 -6.51 14.60
N PRO A 148 10.38 -7.44 15.47
CA PRO A 148 9.62 -7.83 16.66
C PRO A 148 9.22 -6.65 17.56
N THR A 149 10.09 -5.64 17.67
CA THR A 149 9.80 -4.42 18.43
C THR A 149 8.64 -3.63 17.84
N ARG A 150 8.57 -3.50 16.49
CA ARG A 150 7.48 -2.82 15.80
C ARG A 150 6.20 -3.64 15.85
N LEU A 151 6.28 -4.96 15.68
CA LEU A 151 5.13 -5.84 15.84
C LEU A 151 4.50 -5.68 17.23
N ALA A 152 5.30 -5.74 18.29
CA ALA A 152 4.81 -5.59 19.66
C ALA A 152 4.22 -4.20 19.95
N ARG A 153 4.69 -3.15 19.27
CA ARG A 153 4.23 -1.77 19.51
C ARG A 153 3.02 -1.38 18.67
N PHE A 154 2.99 -1.79 17.41
CA PHE A 154 2.06 -1.25 16.41
C PHE A 154 1.02 -2.24 15.92
N PHE A 155 1.08 -3.48 16.41
CA PHE A 155 0.13 -4.52 16.01
C PHE A 155 -0.39 -5.28 17.22
N THR A 156 -1.60 -5.80 17.08
CA THR A 156 -2.18 -6.82 17.97
C THR A 156 -2.16 -8.14 17.23
N LYS A 157 -1.56 -9.18 17.81
CA LYS A 157 -1.57 -10.52 17.21
C LYS A 157 -2.92 -11.19 17.50
N GLU A 158 -3.56 -11.70 16.47
CA GLU A 158 -4.82 -12.44 16.51
C GLU A 158 -4.65 -13.75 15.72
N ASP A 159 -4.57 -14.89 16.41
CA ASP A 159 -4.35 -16.21 15.81
C ASP A 159 -3.19 -16.22 14.80
N HIS A 160 -3.51 -16.28 13.49
CA HIS A 160 -2.56 -16.29 12.38
C HIS A 160 -2.47 -14.94 11.64
N SER A 161 -2.85 -13.86 12.29
CA SER A 161 -2.85 -12.51 11.71
C SER A 161 -2.38 -11.45 12.70
N TYR A 162 -2.04 -10.28 12.16
CA TYR A 162 -1.68 -9.09 12.88
C TYR A 162 -2.64 -7.96 12.51
N GLN A 163 -3.30 -7.37 13.49
CA GLN A 163 -4.09 -6.17 13.28
C GLN A 163 -3.28 -4.94 13.70
N VAL A 164 -3.18 -3.95 12.82
CA VAL A 164 -2.60 -2.65 13.14
C VAL A 164 -3.38 -2.01 14.28
N VAL A 165 -2.70 -1.46 15.29
CA VAL A 165 -3.35 -0.79 16.43
C VAL A 165 -4.21 0.41 15.98
N ARG A 166 -5.24 0.71 16.75
CA ARG A 166 -6.20 1.79 16.46
C ARG A 166 -5.51 3.15 16.27
N GLU A 167 -4.51 3.45 17.09
CA GLU A 167 -3.74 4.71 17.03
C GLU A 167 -3.12 4.98 15.65
N LEU A 168 -2.74 3.92 14.93
CA LEU A 168 -2.18 4.04 13.58
C LEU A 168 -3.25 4.09 12.48
N ARG A 169 -4.46 3.61 12.74
CA ARG A 169 -5.54 3.51 11.75
C ARG A 169 -6.47 4.74 11.71
N GLU A 170 -6.54 5.51 12.78
CA GLU A 170 -7.40 6.69 12.99
C GLU A 170 -6.59 7.99 13.12
#